data_e0f4f3eb7f5eb059229ca5791aef00b9
#
_entry.id   e0f4f3eb7f5eb059229ca5791aef00b9
#
_cell.length_a   1.000
_cell.length_b   1.000
_cell.length_c   1.000
_cell.angle_alpha   90.00
_cell.angle_beta   90.00
_cell.angle_gamma   90.00
#
_symmetry.space_group_name_H-M   'P 1'
#
loop_
_entity.id
_entity.type
_entity.pdbx_description
1 polymer ?
#
loop_
_entity_poly.entity_id
_entity_poly.type
_entity_poly.pdbx_seq_one_letter_code
_entity_poly.pdbx_strand_id
1 'polypeptide(L)'
;LKPVFLGGKISLFKKIIKDYNKYHLTPKQARRLFDEKNWTKVVGFHTRNAIHRAHEFIQLSSLEKGKCDGLFIQPVVGKKKTGDYNSNIIINSYEIMKKRYYPENKTVFGIFSTYSRYAGWRECLFTALCRKNYGCSHFIVGRDHTGISTHNDNSHEIFSQFPDLGIEIIKYNTVYYSKKHRAYFEESNEELLESNDDKMSISGSEARLMFNKLVIPPSWYMRPEISNMIIKSIKAKEDVFVI
;
A
#
# COMPACT_ATOMS: atom_id res chain seq x y z
N LEU A 1 -0.80 -19.95 17.00
CA LEU A 1 -2.23 -20.24 16.86
C LEU A 1 -2.67 -21.11 18.04
N LYS A 2 -3.86 -20.86 18.57
CA LYS A 2 -4.43 -21.73 19.60
C LYS A 2 -5.03 -22.99 18.95
N PRO A 3 -5.05 -24.13 19.63
CA PRO A 3 -5.43 -25.42 19.03
C PRO A 3 -6.92 -25.59 18.79
N VAL A 4 -7.76 -24.62 19.23
CA VAL A 4 -9.21 -24.73 19.14
C VAL A 4 -9.75 -23.60 18.28
N PHE A 5 -10.61 -23.96 17.31
CA PHE A 5 -11.37 -23.05 16.46
C PHE A 5 -12.85 -23.12 16.84
N LEU A 6 -13.48 -21.97 16.95
CA LEU A 6 -14.92 -21.86 17.16
C LEU A 6 -15.61 -21.51 15.84
N GLY A 7 -16.66 -22.21 15.49
CA GLY A 7 -17.52 -21.96 14.33
C GLY A 7 -18.99 -21.91 14.73
N GLY A 8 -19.82 -21.26 13.93
CA GLY A 8 -21.26 -21.18 14.15
C GLY A 8 -21.89 -19.90 13.62
N LYS A 9 -23.19 -19.75 13.86
CA LYS A 9 -23.91 -18.49 13.57
C LYS A 9 -23.41 -17.39 14.50
N ILE A 10 -23.13 -16.22 13.95
CA ILE A 10 -22.71 -15.05 14.72
C ILE A 10 -23.73 -13.93 14.57
N SER A 11 -23.89 -13.12 15.63
CA SER A 11 -24.68 -11.89 15.61
C SER A 11 -23.78 -10.72 15.97
N LEU A 12 -23.76 -9.69 15.13
CA LEU A 12 -23.02 -8.47 15.40
C LEU A 12 -23.88 -7.50 16.23
N PHE A 13 -23.54 -7.32 17.49
CA PHE A 13 -24.28 -6.43 18.39
C PHE A 13 -23.86 -4.96 18.24
N LYS A 14 -22.58 -4.71 17.98
CA LYS A 14 -22.03 -3.37 17.95
C LYS A 14 -20.82 -3.27 17.03
N LYS A 15 -20.78 -2.21 16.22
CA LYS A 15 -19.57 -1.85 15.46
C LYS A 15 -18.69 -0.98 16.35
N ILE A 16 -17.43 -1.36 16.51
CA ILE A 16 -16.43 -0.53 17.18
C ILE A 16 -16.15 0.70 16.32
N ILE A 17 -16.43 1.89 16.85
CA ILE A 17 -16.18 3.15 16.16
C ILE A 17 -14.78 3.63 16.57
N LYS A 18 -13.98 4.02 15.56
CA LYS A 18 -12.66 4.66 15.73
C LYS A 18 -12.63 5.93 14.90
N ASP A 19 -11.73 6.86 15.19
CA ASP A 19 -11.66 8.18 14.56
C ASP A 19 -11.52 8.12 13.03
N TYR A 20 -10.90 7.06 12.52
CA TYR A 20 -10.72 6.85 11.09
C TYR A 20 -11.87 6.08 10.38
N ASN A 21 -12.98 5.81 11.08
CA ASN A 21 -14.12 5.07 10.48
C ASN A 21 -14.77 5.78 9.28
N LYS A 22 -14.57 7.09 9.15
CA LYS A 22 -15.01 7.84 7.96
C LYS A 22 -14.41 7.33 6.64
N TYR A 23 -13.26 6.65 6.70
CA TYR A 23 -12.62 6.01 5.54
C TYR A 23 -12.97 4.54 5.37
N HIS A 24 -13.75 3.98 6.30
CA HIS A 24 -14.14 2.59 6.23
C HIS A 24 -15.24 2.42 5.18
N LEU A 25 -14.87 1.82 4.05
CA LEU A 25 -15.81 1.45 3.01
C LEU A 25 -16.12 -0.04 3.11
N THR A 26 -17.40 -0.38 3.01
CA THR A 26 -17.81 -1.75 2.71
C THR A 26 -17.60 -2.03 1.21
N PRO A 27 -17.52 -3.30 0.78
CA PRO A 27 -17.46 -3.63 -0.66
C PRO A 27 -18.59 -2.98 -1.48
N LYS A 28 -19.82 -2.96 -0.94
CA LYS A 28 -20.95 -2.30 -1.60
C LYS A 28 -20.75 -0.80 -1.77
N GLN A 29 -20.25 -0.11 -0.74
CA GLN A 29 -19.96 1.33 -0.81
C GLN A 29 -18.82 1.66 -1.79
N ALA A 30 -17.77 0.84 -1.79
CA ALA A 30 -16.67 1.04 -2.73
C ALA A 30 -17.12 0.89 -4.19
N ARG A 31 -17.87 -0.17 -4.51
CA ARG A 31 -18.44 -0.38 -5.85
C ARG A 31 -19.32 0.79 -6.27
N ARG A 32 -20.22 1.25 -5.39
CA ARG A 32 -21.06 2.42 -5.66
C ARG A 32 -20.23 3.67 -5.99
N LEU A 33 -19.15 3.93 -5.24
CA LEU A 33 -18.25 5.06 -5.54
C LEU A 33 -17.55 4.92 -6.90
N PHE A 34 -17.23 3.70 -7.33
CA PHE A 34 -16.66 3.44 -8.65
C PHE A 34 -17.70 3.67 -9.74
N ASP A 35 -18.93 3.20 -9.54
CA ASP A 35 -20.06 3.40 -10.46
C ASP A 35 -20.39 4.91 -10.61
N GLU A 36 -20.46 5.68 -9.51
CA GLU A 36 -20.68 7.13 -9.51
C GLU A 36 -19.59 7.90 -10.28
N LYS A 37 -18.38 7.33 -10.38
CA LYS A 37 -17.27 7.87 -11.16
C LYS A 37 -17.20 7.33 -12.60
N ASN A 38 -18.11 6.47 -12.99
CA ASN A 38 -18.12 5.74 -14.26
C ASN A 38 -16.82 4.93 -14.48
N TRP A 39 -16.26 4.35 -13.43
CA TRP A 39 -15.07 3.52 -13.52
C TRP A 39 -15.45 2.07 -13.79
N THR A 40 -14.90 1.49 -14.85
CA THR A 40 -15.06 0.09 -15.23
C THR A 40 -13.85 -0.74 -14.85
N LYS A 41 -12.66 -0.14 -14.89
CA LYS A 41 -11.40 -0.75 -14.52
C LYS A 41 -10.77 -0.01 -13.34
N VAL A 42 -10.66 -0.71 -12.21
CA VAL A 42 -10.12 -0.15 -10.98
C VAL A 42 -8.93 -0.95 -10.52
N VAL A 43 -7.79 -0.30 -10.29
CA VAL A 43 -6.61 -0.94 -9.71
C VAL A 43 -6.58 -0.74 -8.21
N GLY A 44 -6.48 -1.84 -7.44
CA GLY A 44 -6.37 -1.85 -6.00
C GLY A 44 -4.92 -1.79 -5.51
N PHE A 45 -4.64 -1.00 -4.49
CA PHE A 45 -3.36 -0.95 -3.80
C PHE A 45 -3.49 -1.29 -2.32
N HIS A 46 -2.63 -2.20 -1.83
CA HIS A 46 -2.55 -2.65 -0.45
C HIS A 46 -1.22 -2.23 0.17
N THR A 47 -1.26 -1.68 1.39
CA THR A 47 -0.04 -1.31 2.11
C THR A 47 -0.27 -1.27 3.61
N ARG A 48 0.82 -1.36 4.39
CA ARG A 48 0.84 -1.12 5.83
C ARG A 48 1.77 0.05 6.22
N ASN A 49 2.33 0.73 5.23
CA ASN A 49 3.31 1.79 5.43
C ASN A 49 2.72 3.18 5.15
N ALA A 50 3.28 4.20 5.80
CA ALA A 50 3.17 5.56 5.31
C ALA A 50 3.70 5.64 3.88
N ILE A 51 3.10 6.48 3.04
CA ILE A 51 3.46 6.52 1.63
C ILE A 51 4.83 7.16 1.43
N HIS A 52 5.60 6.57 0.50
CA HIS A 52 6.84 7.13 -0.04
C HIS A 52 6.80 7.16 -1.57
N ARG A 53 7.77 7.83 -2.18
CA ARG A 53 7.77 8.12 -3.62
C ARG A 53 7.75 6.88 -4.53
N ALA A 54 8.38 5.77 -4.12
CA ALA A 54 8.30 4.51 -4.86
C ALA A 54 6.86 3.96 -4.87
N HIS A 55 6.12 4.04 -3.75
CA HIS A 55 4.69 3.69 -3.73
C HIS A 55 3.87 4.61 -4.63
N GLU A 56 4.12 5.92 -4.59
CA GLU A 56 3.48 6.91 -5.48
C GLU A 56 3.70 6.53 -6.96
N PHE A 57 4.94 6.23 -7.33
CA PHE A 57 5.29 5.79 -8.69
C PHE A 57 4.52 4.53 -9.10
N ILE A 58 4.57 3.47 -8.28
CA ILE A 58 3.88 2.21 -8.54
C ILE A 58 2.37 2.44 -8.70
N GLN A 59 1.77 3.23 -7.84
CA GLN A 59 0.34 3.52 -7.85
C GLN A 59 -0.10 4.27 -9.11
N LEU A 60 0.62 5.33 -9.49
CA LEU A 60 0.27 6.15 -10.64
C LEU A 60 0.58 5.43 -11.96
N SER A 61 1.73 4.79 -12.08
CA SER A 61 2.07 4.02 -13.30
C SER A 61 1.18 2.79 -13.51
N SER A 62 0.57 2.27 -12.46
CA SER A 62 -0.41 1.18 -12.58
C SER A 62 -1.70 1.57 -13.29
N LEU A 63 -2.08 2.85 -13.24
CA LEU A 63 -3.23 3.35 -14.02
C LEU A 63 -2.98 3.18 -15.52
N GLU A 64 -1.77 3.47 -15.97
CA GLU A 64 -1.36 3.33 -17.37
C GLU A 64 -1.14 1.86 -17.75
N LYS A 65 -0.35 1.12 -16.95
CA LYS A 65 -0.07 -0.31 -17.16
C LYS A 65 -1.34 -1.14 -17.30
N GLY A 66 -2.34 -0.92 -16.41
CA GLY A 66 -3.61 -1.64 -16.42
C GLY A 66 -4.68 -0.99 -17.29
N LYS A 67 -4.39 0.16 -17.92
CA LYS A 67 -5.41 1.01 -18.58
C LYS A 67 -6.64 1.19 -17.69
N CYS A 68 -6.39 1.51 -16.41
CA CYS A 68 -7.41 1.62 -15.38
C CYS A 68 -7.99 3.04 -15.30
N ASP A 69 -9.30 3.13 -15.06
CA ASP A 69 -10.01 4.40 -14.89
C ASP A 69 -9.68 5.04 -13.56
N GLY A 70 -9.44 4.21 -12.52
CA GLY A 70 -9.20 4.70 -11.19
C GLY A 70 -8.34 3.79 -10.31
N LEU A 71 -7.78 4.41 -9.27
CA LEU A 71 -6.94 3.82 -8.25
C LEU A 71 -7.70 3.75 -6.92
N PHE A 72 -7.83 2.57 -6.35
CA PHE A 72 -8.38 2.35 -5.03
C PHE A 72 -7.26 2.05 -4.03
N ILE A 73 -6.95 3.01 -3.18
CA ILE A 73 -5.92 2.90 -2.13
C ILE A 73 -6.57 2.46 -0.84
N GLN A 74 -6.10 1.34 -0.28
CA GLN A 74 -6.71 0.75 0.91
C GLN A 74 -5.65 0.20 1.87
N PRO A 75 -5.02 1.08 2.70
CA PRO A 75 -4.04 0.67 3.69
C PRO A 75 -4.67 -0.13 4.84
N VAL A 76 -3.87 -1.05 5.40
CA VAL A 76 -4.23 -1.84 6.59
C VAL A 76 -4.16 -0.95 7.83
N VAL A 77 -5.25 -0.94 8.61
CA VAL A 77 -5.35 -0.16 9.85
C VAL A 77 -5.58 -1.01 11.10
N GLY A 78 -5.50 -2.33 10.99
CA GLY A 78 -5.57 -3.24 12.13
C GLY A 78 -4.23 -3.43 12.84
N LYS A 79 -4.13 -4.49 13.63
CA LYS A 79 -2.92 -4.82 14.39
C LYS A 79 -1.73 -5.02 13.46
N LYS A 80 -0.61 -4.41 13.81
CA LYS A 80 0.67 -4.48 13.11
C LYS A 80 1.77 -4.90 14.08
N LYS A 81 2.94 -5.25 13.56
CA LYS A 81 4.10 -5.59 14.38
C LYS A 81 4.76 -4.34 14.95
N THR A 82 5.50 -4.52 16.04
CA THR A 82 6.36 -3.49 16.64
C THR A 82 7.24 -2.84 15.59
N GLY A 83 7.33 -1.52 15.63
CA GLY A 83 8.09 -0.70 14.70
C GLY A 83 7.37 -0.32 13.40
N ASP A 84 6.22 -0.90 13.08
CA ASP A 84 5.40 -0.42 11.95
C ASP A 84 4.74 0.93 12.29
N TYR A 85 4.39 1.72 11.26
CA TYR A 85 3.67 2.98 11.47
C TYR A 85 2.28 2.75 12.06
N ASN A 86 1.89 3.59 13.01
CA ASN A 86 0.52 3.63 13.51
C ASN A 86 -0.47 4.04 12.41
N SER A 87 -1.71 3.59 12.56
CA SER A 87 -2.76 3.78 11.56
C SER A 87 -3.01 5.25 11.21
N ASN A 88 -3.00 6.13 12.22
CA ASN A 88 -3.22 7.57 12.02
C ASN A 88 -2.12 8.19 11.14
N ILE A 89 -0.86 7.81 11.33
CA ILE A 89 0.26 8.29 10.51
C ILE A 89 0.09 7.85 9.05
N ILE A 90 -0.29 6.60 8.83
CA ILE A 90 -0.54 6.08 7.49
C ILE A 90 -1.68 6.86 6.82
N ILE A 91 -2.81 6.99 7.51
CA ILE A 91 -4.00 7.69 6.98
C ILE A 91 -3.64 9.14 6.64
N ASN A 92 -3.03 9.88 7.58
CA ASN A 92 -2.64 11.27 7.38
C ASN A 92 -1.67 11.44 6.19
N SER A 93 -0.75 10.50 5.99
CA SER A 93 0.15 10.52 4.83
C SER A 93 -0.61 10.42 3.51
N TYR A 94 -1.63 9.57 3.43
CA TYR A 94 -2.48 9.42 2.24
C TYR A 94 -3.47 10.58 2.06
N GLU A 95 -3.93 11.22 3.13
CA GLU A 95 -4.72 12.47 3.03
C GLU A 95 -3.91 13.60 2.41
N ILE A 96 -2.65 13.75 2.80
CA ILE A 96 -1.73 14.72 2.18
C ILE A 96 -1.58 14.41 0.69
N MET A 97 -1.36 13.15 0.33
CA MET A 97 -1.24 12.73 -1.07
C MET A 97 -2.50 13.04 -1.87
N LYS A 98 -3.66 12.66 -1.35
CA LYS A 98 -4.96 12.90 -1.99
C LYS A 98 -5.20 14.39 -2.24
N LYS A 99 -4.85 15.23 -1.28
CA LYS A 99 -5.09 16.68 -1.35
C LYS A 99 -4.13 17.41 -2.31
N ARG A 100 -2.91 16.90 -2.50
CA ARG A 100 -1.83 17.67 -3.14
C ARG A 100 -1.23 17.04 -4.39
N TYR A 101 -1.29 15.72 -4.53
CA TYR A 101 -0.47 15.01 -5.51
C TYR A 101 -1.24 14.04 -6.40
N TYR A 102 -2.29 13.41 -5.87
CA TYR A 102 -3.07 12.50 -6.69
C TYR A 102 -4.07 13.24 -7.58
N PRO A 103 -4.31 12.75 -8.80
CA PRO A 103 -5.37 13.26 -9.64
C PRO A 103 -6.74 13.08 -8.95
N GLU A 104 -7.48 14.18 -8.74
CA GLU A 104 -8.71 14.20 -7.94
C GLU A 104 -9.76 13.19 -8.43
N ASN A 105 -9.93 13.09 -9.73
CA ASN A 105 -10.93 12.22 -10.36
C ASN A 105 -10.45 10.78 -10.59
N LYS A 106 -9.21 10.44 -10.23
CA LYS A 106 -8.60 9.13 -10.47
C LYS A 106 -8.34 8.32 -9.19
N THR A 107 -8.71 8.84 -8.01
CA THR A 107 -8.33 8.19 -6.76
C THR A 107 -9.50 8.09 -5.79
N VAL A 108 -9.74 6.89 -5.26
CA VAL A 108 -10.60 6.63 -4.10
C VAL A 108 -9.72 6.10 -2.97
N PHE A 109 -9.89 6.69 -1.79
CA PHE A 109 -9.19 6.29 -0.58
C PHE A 109 -10.15 5.63 0.40
N GLY A 110 -9.80 4.45 0.87
CA GLY A 110 -10.48 3.73 1.93
C GLY A 110 -9.48 3.14 2.91
N ILE A 111 -9.95 2.41 3.91
CA ILE A 111 -9.10 1.66 4.84
C ILE A 111 -9.50 0.19 4.84
N PHE A 112 -8.54 -0.69 5.10
CA PHE A 112 -8.76 -2.12 5.26
C PHE A 112 -8.59 -2.51 6.73
N SER A 113 -9.72 -2.65 7.42
CA SER A 113 -9.76 -2.99 8.85
C SER A 113 -9.44 -4.47 9.07
N THR A 114 -8.20 -4.84 8.86
CA THR A 114 -7.65 -6.18 9.09
C THR A 114 -6.25 -6.06 9.69
N TYR A 115 -5.64 -7.18 10.01
CA TYR A 115 -4.24 -7.23 10.45
C TYR A 115 -3.37 -7.89 9.39
N SER A 116 -2.09 -7.54 9.37
CA SER A 116 -1.09 -8.21 8.53
C SER A 116 -0.76 -9.57 9.12
N ARG A 117 -0.81 -10.61 8.29
CA ARG A 117 -0.58 -12.01 8.71
C ARG A 117 0.85 -12.44 8.50
N TYR A 118 1.59 -11.71 7.66
CA TYR A 118 2.97 -12.05 7.25
C TYR A 118 3.06 -13.48 6.71
N ALA A 119 2.07 -13.87 5.92
CA ALA A 119 1.87 -15.23 5.41
C ALA A 119 2.36 -15.40 3.95
N GLY A 120 3.29 -14.53 3.50
CA GLY A 120 3.89 -14.61 2.17
C GLY A 120 2.85 -14.59 1.05
N TRP A 121 3.01 -15.46 0.07
CA TRP A 121 2.14 -15.55 -1.10
C TRP A 121 0.65 -15.81 -0.75
N ARG A 122 0.35 -16.54 0.34
CA ARG A 122 -1.04 -16.77 0.80
C ARG A 122 -1.73 -15.46 1.18
N GLU A 123 -1.01 -14.56 1.84
CA GLU A 123 -1.55 -13.24 2.15
C GLU A 123 -1.70 -12.39 0.88
N CYS A 124 -0.81 -12.54 -0.08
CA CYS A 124 -0.89 -11.86 -1.37
C CYS A 124 -2.18 -12.26 -2.11
N LEU A 125 -2.47 -13.56 -2.24
CA LEU A 125 -3.72 -14.06 -2.80
C LEU A 125 -4.95 -13.58 -2.03
N PHE A 126 -4.91 -13.67 -0.70
CA PHE A 126 -6.01 -13.21 0.15
C PHE A 126 -6.31 -11.72 -0.08
N THR A 127 -5.28 -10.89 -0.14
CA THR A 127 -5.45 -9.45 -0.35
C THR A 127 -5.95 -9.12 -1.76
N ALA A 128 -5.55 -9.89 -2.78
CA ALA A 128 -6.06 -9.77 -4.14
C ALA A 128 -7.55 -10.11 -4.19
N LEU A 129 -7.97 -11.25 -3.60
CA LEU A 129 -9.38 -11.65 -3.51
C LEU A 129 -10.23 -10.62 -2.76
N CYS A 130 -9.69 -10.04 -1.68
CA CYS A 130 -10.37 -8.96 -1.00
C CYS A 130 -10.62 -7.77 -1.93
N ARG A 131 -9.63 -7.34 -2.73
CA ARG A 131 -9.78 -6.22 -3.68
C ARG A 131 -10.76 -6.54 -4.80
N LYS A 132 -10.76 -7.77 -5.31
CA LYS A 132 -11.82 -8.25 -6.21
C LYS A 132 -13.22 -8.06 -5.58
N ASN A 133 -13.40 -8.46 -4.32
CA ASN A 133 -14.66 -8.30 -3.62
C ASN A 133 -15.05 -6.83 -3.42
N TYR A 134 -14.08 -5.93 -3.29
CA TYR A 134 -14.33 -4.48 -3.27
C TYR A 134 -14.67 -3.90 -4.65
N GLY A 135 -14.53 -4.66 -5.73
CA GLY A 135 -14.85 -4.22 -7.10
C GLY A 135 -13.64 -3.83 -7.93
N CYS A 136 -12.42 -4.11 -7.45
CA CYS A 136 -11.23 -3.91 -8.27
C CYS A 136 -11.15 -4.97 -9.36
N SER A 137 -10.83 -4.54 -10.58
CA SER A 137 -10.51 -5.40 -11.73
C SER A 137 -9.03 -5.76 -11.78
N HIS A 138 -8.18 -4.93 -11.18
CA HIS A 138 -6.73 -5.07 -11.17
C HIS A 138 -6.18 -4.93 -9.74
N PHE A 139 -5.03 -5.55 -9.48
CA PHE A 139 -4.38 -5.47 -8.17
C PHE A 139 -2.87 -5.37 -8.32
N ILE A 140 -2.27 -4.41 -7.60
CA ILE A 140 -0.81 -4.19 -7.61
C ILE A 140 -0.13 -5.16 -6.67
N VAL A 141 0.87 -5.88 -7.19
CA VAL A 141 1.74 -6.77 -6.41
C VAL A 141 3.18 -6.37 -6.63
N GLY A 142 3.80 -5.83 -5.60
CA GLY A 142 5.23 -5.55 -5.56
C GLY A 142 6.05 -6.80 -5.18
N ARG A 143 7.36 -6.72 -5.31
CA ARG A 143 8.30 -7.80 -4.95
C ARG A 143 8.08 -8.30 -3.52
N ASP A 144 7.96 -7.40 -2.56
CA ASP A 144 7.83 -7.71 -1.12
C ASP A 144 6.42 -7.39 -0.61
N HIS A 145 5.39 -7.87 -1.30
CA HIS A 145 3.99 -7.49 -1.04
C HIS A 145 3.57 -7.63 0.43
N THR A 146 4.07 -8.64 1.14
CA THR A 146 3.73 -8.93 2.53
C THR A 146 4.87 -8.64 3.51
N GLY A 147 6.04 -8.18 3.01
CA GLY A 147 7.22 -7.85 3.81
C GLY A 147 7.91 -9.05 4.45
N ILE A 148 7.71 -10.23 3.88
CA ILE A 148 8.49 -11.43 4.11
C ILE A 148 9.08 -11.82 2.76
N SER A 149 10.29 -11.35 2.45
CA SER A 149 11.10 -11.96 1.41
C SER A 149 11.86 -13.13 2.03
N THR A 150 11.29 -14.30 2.02
CA THR A 150 12.13 -15.51 2.05
C THR A 150 12.69 -15.64 0.65
N HIS A 151 13.98 -15.99 0.52
CA HIS A 151 14.67 -16.08 -0.78
C HIS A 151 13.99 -17.00 -1.81
N ASN A 152 12.92 -17.71 -1.43
CA ASN A 152 12.15 -18.65 -2.23
C ASN A 152 10.68 -18.24 -2.43
N ASP A 153 10.21 -17.11 -1.90
CA ASP A 153 8.80 -16.67 -2.02
C ASP A 153 8.64 -15.72 -3.23
N ASN A 154 8.51 -16.28 -4.41
CA ASN A 154 8.13 -15.51 -5.59
C ASN A 154 6.62 -15.27 -5.57
N SER A 155 6.20 -14.21 -4.88
CA SER A 155 4.76 -13.85 -4.77
C SER A 155 4.11 -13.58 -6.14
N HIS A 156 4.91 -13.45 -7.20
CA HIS A 156 4.40 -13.32 -8.56
C HIS A 156 4.02 -14.66 -9.21
N GLU A 157 4.73 -15.75 -8.88
CA GLU A 157 4.49 -17.07 -9.49
C GLU A 157 3.21 -17.71 -9.03
N ILE A 158 2.79 -17.43 -7.80
CA ILE A 158 1.58 -18.04 -7.25
C ILE A 158 0.33 -17.74 -8.10
N PHE A 159 0.26 -16.56 -8.71
CA PHE A 159 -0.91 -16.17 -9.50
C PHE A 159 -1.07 -16.97 -10.78
N SER A 160 0.01 -17.55 -11.34
CA SER A 160 -0.07 -18.46 -12.49
C SER A 160 -0.79 -19.77 -12.18
N GLN A 161 -0.82 -20.17 -10.90
CA GLN A 161 -1.52 -21.36 -10.44
C GLN A 161 -3.04 -21.13 -10.29
N PHE A 162 -3.50 -19.89 -10.37
CA PHE A 162 -4.91 -19.49 -10.22
C PHE A 162 -5.35 -18.58 -11.37
N PRO A 163 -5.41 -19.09 -12.62
CA PRO A 163 -5.74 -18.28 -13.79
C PRO A 163 -7.13 -17.65 -13.71
N ASP A 164 -8.08 -18.32 -13.04
CA ASP A 164 -9.47 -17.88 -12.90
C ASP A 164 -9.72 -17.06 -11.62
N LEU A 165 -8.71 -16.39 -11.09
CA LEU A 165 -8.86 -15.58 -9.86
C LEU A 165 -9.90 -14.46 -10.03
N GLY A 166 -10.12 -14.03 -11.28
CA GLY A 166 -11.08 -12.97 -11.65
C GLY A 166 -10.66 -11.59 -11.18
N ILE A 167 -9.35 -11.37 -11.06
CA ILE A 167 -8.69 -10.08 -10.88
C ILE A 167 -7.33 -10.15 -11.56
N GLU A 168 -7.01 -9.15 -12.37
CA GLU A 168 -5.74 -9.05 -13.08
C GLU A 168 -4.64 -8.52 -12.17
N ILE A 169 -3.44 -9.10 -12.27
CA ILE A 169 -2.32 -8.74 -11.40
C ILE A 169 -1.34 -7.86 -12.16
N ILE A 170 -1.15 -6.63 -11.67
CA ILE A 170 -0.10 -5.73 -12.15
C ILE A 170 1.13 -5.94 -11.27
N LYS A 171 2.11 -6.66 -11.84
CA LYS A 171 3.35 -7.00 -11.15
C LYS A 171 4.36 -5.87 -11.27
N TYR A 172 5.09 -5.64 -10.18
CA TYR A 172 6.24 -4.74 -10.12
C TYR A 172 7.45 -5.46 -9.54
N ASN A 173 8.56 -5.33 -10.22
CA ASN A 173 9.88 -5.69 -9.69
C ASN A 173 10.38 -4.61 -8.72
N THR A 174 11.67 -4.65 -8.38
CA THR A 174 12.29 -3.61 -7.58
C THR A 174 12.16 -2.26 -8.27
N VAL A 175 11.74 -1.25 -7.51
CA VAL A 175 11.65 0.12 -7.97
C VAL A 175 12.71 0.94 -7.25
N TYR A 176 13.47 1.71 -8.01
CA TYR A 176 14.55 2.56 -7.52
C TYR A 176 14.45 3.97 -8.09
N TYR A 177 15.13 4.91 -7.45
CA TYR A 177 15.28 6.27 -7.96
C TYR A 177 16.62 6.41 -8.70
N SER A 178 16.60 6.92 -9.94
CA SER A 178 17.80 7.26 -10.69
C SER A 178 18.24 8.67 -10.34
N LYS A 179 19.48 8.82 -9.86
CA LYS A 179 20.08 10.12 -9.58
C LYS A 179 20.28 10.94 -10.86
N LYS A 180 20.72 10.28 -11.91
CA LYS A 180 20.98 10.88 -13.25
C LYS A 180 19.69 11.42 -13.86
N HIS A 181 18.64 10.57 -13.90
CA HIS A 181 17.37 10.90 -14.55
C HIS A 181 16.38 11.64 -13.62
N ARG A 182 16.67 11.71 -12.31
CA ARG A 182 15.81 12.31 -11.28
C ARG A 182 14.37 11.76 -11.30
N ALA A 183 14.23 10.48 -11.61
CA ALA A 183 12.96 9.78 -11.77
C ALA A 183 13.03 8.37 -11.20
N TYR A 184 11.85 7.76 -11.01
CA TYR A 184 11.73 6.36 -10.59
C TYR A 184 11.65 5.44 -11.79
N PHE A 185 12.28 4.27 -11.66
CA PHE A 185 12.28 3.21 -12.65
C PHE A 185 12.04 1.86 -12.00
N GLU A 186 11.49 0.93 -12.78
CA GLU A 186 11.40 -0.48 -12.43
C GLU A 186 12.64 -1.23 -12.94
N GLU A 187 13.15 -2.19 -12.21
CA GLU A 187 14.39 -2.91 -12.49
C GLU A 187 14.40 -3.69 -13.82
N SER A 188 13.22 -3.98 -14.38
CA SER A 188 13.08 -4.63 -15.69
C SER A 188 13.41 -3.72 -16.88
N ASN A 189 13.58 -2.42 -16.66
CA ASN A 189 13.94 -1.46 -17.70
C ASN A 189 15.48 -1.45 -17.90
N GLU A 190 16.03 -2.53 -18.43
CA GLU A 190 17.48 -2.74 -18.60
C GLU A 190 18.16 -1.68 -19.48
N GLU A 191 17.44 -1.13 -20.46
CA GLU A 191 17.94 -0.12 -21.40
C GLU A 191 18.39 1.20 -20.73
N LEU A 192 17.96 1.44 -19.48
CA LEU A 192 18.28 2.67 -18.73
C LEU A 192 19.41 2.48 -17.71
N LEU A 193 19.96 1.27 -17.57
CA LEU A 193 20.95 0.92 -16.56
C LEU A 193 22.37 1.09 -17.06
N GLU A 194 22.88 2.31 -17.10
CA GLU A 194 24.30 2.55 -17.44
C GLU A 194 25.28 2.20 -16.30
N SER A 195 24.85 2.27 -15.02
CA SER A 195 25.65 1.82 -13.88
C SER A 195 24.84 1.59 -12.61
N ASN A 196 25.30 0.69 -11.71
CA ASN A 196 24.74 0.47 -10.40
C ASN A 196 24.85 1.71 -9.47
N ASP A 197 25.80 2.61 -9.72
CA ASP A 197 26.05 3.80 -8.92
C ASP A 197 24.95 4.86 -9.05
N ASP A 198 24.11 4.76 -10.07
CA ASP A 198 22.96 5.66 -10.30
C ASP A 198 21.71 5.27 -9.46
N LYS A 199 21.62 4.03 -9.03
CA LYS A 199 20.46 3.50 -8.28
C LYS A 199 20.48 3.97 -6.84
N MET A 200 19.42 4.67 -6.43
CA MET A 200 19.22 5.08 -5.04
C MET A 200 17.98 4.41 -4.46
N SER A 201 18.12 3.85 -3.27
CA SER A 201 17.00 3.30 -2.50
C SER A 201 17.21 3.52 -1.00
N ILE A 202 16.13 3.65 -0.27
CA ILE A 202 16.10 3.65 1.19
C ILE A 202 15.05 2.61 1.59
N SER A 203 15.43 1.69 2.42
CA SER A 203 14.48 0.70 2.96
C SER A 203 13.51 1.35 3.95
N GLY A 204 12.33 0.75 4.13
CA GLY A 204 11.40 1.23 5.14
C GLY A 204 11.97 1.21 6.56
N SER A 205 12.90 0.31 6.86
CA SER A 205 13.58 0.24 8.17
C SER A 205 14.57 1.38 8.36
N GLU A 206 15.37 1.72 7.34
CA GLU A 206 16.27 2.86 7.36
C GLU A 206 15.51 4.17 7.53
N ALA A 207 14.43 4.37 6.78
CA ALA A 207 13.61 5.56 6.90
C ALA A 207 13.04 5.74 8.32
N ARG A 208 12.57 4.65 8.96
CA ARG A 208 12.11 4.70 10.36
C ARG A 208 13.24 5.04 11.34
N LEU A 209 14.46 4.52 11.11
CA LEU A 209 15.63 4.90 11.91
C LEU A 209 15.98 6.39 11.75
N MET A 210 15.88 6.93 10.53
CA MET A 210 16.06 8.37 10.30
C MET A 210 15.04 9.18 11.10
N PHE A 211 13.77 8.85 11.03
CA PHE A 211 12.72 9.54 11.78
C PHE A 211 12.93 9.46 13.29
N ASN A 212 13.31 8.30 13.84
CA ASN A 212 13.62 8.15 15.27
C ASN A 212 14.79 9.04 15.71
N LYS A 213 15.72 9.34 14.81
CA LYS A 213 16.81 10.30 15.03
C LYS A 213 16.44 11.75 14.67
N LEU A 214 15.16 12.03 14.37
CA LEU A 214 14.66 13.32 13.89
C LEU A 214 15.34 13.80 12.60
N VAL A 215 15.85 12.88 11.80
CA VAL A 215 16.43 13.15 10.48
C VAL A 215 15.35 13.00 9.42
N ILE A 216 15.19 14.02 8.58
CA ILE A 216 14.23 14.01 7.47
C ILE A 216 14.82 13.21 6.30
N PRO A 217 14.13 12.16 5.82
CA PRO A 217 14.55 11.47 4.59
C PRO A 217 14.57 12.41 3.38
N PRO A 218 15.42 12.15 2.38
CA PRO A 218 15.51 12.96 1.17
C PRO A 218 14.15 13.09 0.44
N SER A 219 13.91 14.20 -0.22
CA SER A 219 12.67 14.46 -0.97
C SER A 219 12.43 13.51 -2.14
N TRP A 220 13.48 12.89 -2.67
CA TRP A 220 13.32 11.83 -3.66
C TRP A 220 12.75 10.53 -3.04
N TYR A 221 12.94 10.28 -1.73
CA TYR A 221 12.35 9.13 -1.04
C TYR A 221 10.92 9.41 -0.54
N MET A 222 10.69 10.56 0.09
CA MET A 222 9.38 10.91 0.64
C MET A 222 9.06 12.39 0.41
N ARG A 223 7.80 12.69 0.15
CA ARG A 223 7.33 14.08 0.00
C ARG A 223 7.59 14.87 1.29
N PRO A 224 8.14 16.09 1.21
CA PRO A 224 8.50 16.89 2.39
C PRO A 224 7.36 17.09 3.37
N GLU A 225 6.12 17.27 2.88
CA GLU A 225 4.94 17.46 3.71
C GLU A 225 4.64 16.24 4.58
N ILE A 226 4.88 15.03 4.04
CA ILE A 226 4.70 13.77 4.78
C ILE A 226 5.80 13.61 5.80
N SER A 227 7.05 13.82 5.43
CA SER A 227 8.18 13.76 6.35
C SER A 227 8.05 14.75 7.50
N ASN A 228 7.65 16.00 7.19
CA ASN A 228 7.43 17.04 8.20
C ASN A 228 6.26 16.70 9.14
N MET A 229 5.17 16.11 8.61
CA MET A 229 4.05 15.64 9.42
C MET A 229 4.53 14.56 10.41
N ILE A 230 5.31 13.57 9.96
CA ILE A 230 5.86 12.52 10.82
C ILE A 230 6.77 13.10 11.90
N ILE A 231 7.71 13.98 11.54
CA ILE A 231 8.61 14.65 12.50
C ILE A 231 7.82 15.48 13.54
N LYS A 232 6.78 16.19 13.08
CA LYS A 232 5.91 16.96 13.98
C LYS A 232 5.21 16.05 15.00
N SER A 233 4.68 14.92 14.55
CA SER A 233 4.04 13.94 15.44
C SER A 233 5.03 13.35 16.46
N ILE A 234 6.27 13.04 16.05
CA ILE A 234 7.31 12.55 16.97
C ILE A 234 7.64 13.62 18.03
N LYS A 235 7.84 14.89 17.60
CA LYS A 235 8.11 16.00 18.53
C LYS A 235 6.97 16.27 19.47
N ALA A 236 5.74 16.04 19.06
CA ALA A 236 4.53 16.13 19.90
C ALA A 236 4.33 14.91 20.81
N LYS A 237 5.25 13.93 20.78
CA LYS A 237 5.18 12.67 21.54
C LYS A 237 3.93 11.84 21.22
N GLU A 238 3.43 11.96 20.00
CA GLU A 238 2.36 11.10 19.50
C GLU A 238 2.90 9.70 19.19
N ASP A 239 2.04 8.69 19.26
CA ASP A 239 2.39 7.31 18.91
C ASP A 239 2.56 7.17 17.39
N VAL A 240 3.77 7.42 16.87
CA VAL A 240 4.08 7.32 15.43
C VAL A 240 4.30 5.88 15.02
N PHE A 241 4.94 5.09 15.86
CA PHE A 241 5.23 3.67 15.63
C PHE A 241 4.52 2.78 16.64
N VAL A 242 4.19 1.57 16.21
CA VAL A 242 3.63 0.52 17.09
C VAL A 242 4.71 0.07 18.06
N ILE A 243 4.41 0.08 19.34
CA ILE A 243 5.25 -0.38 20.45
C ILE A 243 5.09 -1.91 20.64
#